data_c8519897c92d5782cc38a774706611b1
#
_entry.id   c8519897c92d5782cc38a774706611b1
#
_cell.length_a   1.000
_cell.length_b   1.000
_cell.length_c   1.000
_cell.angle_alpha   90.00
_cell.angle_beta   90.00
_cell.angle_gamma   90.00
#
_symmetry.space_group_name_H-M   'P 1'
#
loop_
_entity.id
_entity.type
_entity.pdbx_description
1 polymer ?
#
loop_
_entity_poly.entity_id
_entity_poly.type
_entity_poly.pdbx_seq_one_letter_code
_entity_poly.pdbx_strand_id
1 'polypeptide(L)'
;DPLSANRNALAALMLAELAEGQGRFIDQLVNGLWHLSNSPSWVLSAHLPRQKSRRSLPDPREQLIDLGSGGLAAQVAVAWHFFHEAFDKIDPVISVVIQDAMKKQILDPYLNTEQYVPHWWLAFELKKGQVVNNWNPWCNADVILCFLLMEKDPVRLGRALRQSARSVDKFIEYVKSDGACEEGPAYWGHAAGKLYDYLKIMSDASDGRFSFFDHKQVKDMGEYISRSYVKNRWVVNFADASAQLSYSPSVIYNYGKAVGSREMMDFAVYNLGNQSKERFNRPRPSVSNDAYRALESIITINELDERVSELNSRIDSGESFDSLMDSLRDAVPDNVWYPETEFCYMRNASD
;
A
#
# COMPACT_ATOMS: atom_id res chain seq x y z
N ASP A 1 -5.40 14.57 13.70
CA ASP A 1 -4.68 13.63 14.57
C ASP A 1 -3.18 13.97 14.54
N PRO A 2 -2.53 14.23 15.71
CA PRO A 2 -1.11 14.59 15.80
C PRO A 2 -0.18 13.53 15.18
N LEU A 3 -0.49 12.24 15.34
CA LEU A 3 0.32 11.17 14.76
C LEU A 3 0.32 11.23 13.23
N SER A 4 -0.84 11.42 12.61
CA SER A 4 -0.95 11.58 11.16
C SER A 4 -0.24 12.83 10.66
N ALA A 5 -0.30 13.93 11.40
CA ALA A 5 0.42 15.16 11.08
C ALA A 5 1.95 14.94 11.07
N ASN A 6 2.48 14.28 12.12
CA ASN A 6 3.90 13.93 12.20
C ASN A 6 4.34 13.00 11.06
N ARG A 7 3.55 11.97 10.75
CA ARG A 7 3.83 11.04 9.65
C ARG A 7 3.85 11.74 8.30
N ASN A 8 2.90 12.65 8.06
CA ASN A 8 2.86 13.42 6.81
C ASN A 8 4.04 14.38 6.69
N ALA A 9 4.42 15.05 7.79
CA ALA A 9 5.59 15.91 7.82
C ALA A 9 6.87 15.11 7.54
N LEU A 10 7.05 13.95 8.18
CA LEU A 10 8.20 13.07 7.96
C LEU A 10 8.27 12.59 6.50
N ALA A 11 7.14 12.21 5.89
CA ALA A 11 7.07 11.82 4.48
C ALA A 11 7.49 12.97 3.56
N ALA A 12 6.98 14.17 3.79
CA ALA A 12 7.31 15.35 2.98
C ALA A 12 8.80 15.70 3.08
N LEU A 13 9.37 15.70 4.28
CA LEU A 13 10.79 15.98 4.52
C LEU A 13 11.70 14.94 3.87
N MET A 14 11.34 13.65 3.99
CA MET A 14 12.07 12.54 3.37
C MET A 14 12.09 12.67 1.85
N LEU A 15 10.95 12.90 1.23
CA LEU A 15 10.86 13.04 -0.23
C LEU A 15 11.58 14.30 -0.71
N ALA A 16 11.51 15.41 0.04
CA ALA A 16 12.23 16.63 -0.28
C ALA A 16 13.73 16.43 -0.22
N GLU A 17 14.25 15.73 0.80
CA GLU A 17 15.69 15.43 0.90
C GLU A 17 16.16 14.48 -0.19
N LEU A 18 15.35 13.45 -0.53
CA LEU A 18 15.65 12.56 -1.66
C LEU A 18 15.72 13.31 -2.99
N ALA A 19 14.88 14.33 -3.17
CA ALA A 19 14.86 15.13 -4.40
C ALA A 19 16.00 16.15 -4.47
N GLU A 20 16.37 16.78 -3.35
CA GLU A 20 17.39 17.82 -3.32
C GLU A 20 18.80 17.26 -3.08
N GLY A 21 18.96 16.30 -2.17
CA GLY A 21 20.26 15.74 -1.78
C GLY A 21 21.22 16.74 -1.15
N GLN A 22 20.70 17.82 -0.53
CA GLN A 22 21.51 18.92 0.01
C GLN A 22 21.72 18.84 1.53
N GLY A 23 21.11 17.86 2.21
CA GLY A 23 21.16 17.73 3.66
C GLY A 23 20.29 18.74 4.42
N ARG A 24 19.52 19.55 3.71
CA ARG A 24 18.77 20.68 4.29
C ARG A 24 17.65 20.22 5.23
N PHE A 25 17.11 19.02 5.04
CA PHE A 25 16.00 18.49 5.83
C PHE A 25 16.45 17.45 6.85
N ILE A 26 17.73 17.07 6.89
CA ILE A 26 18.26 16.01 7.75
C ILE A 26 18.01 16.28 9.22
N ASP A 27 18.25 17.50 9.71
CA ASP A 27 18.03 17.84 11.12
C ASP A 27 16.56 17.65 11.54
N GLN A 28 15.62 18.02 10.68
CA GLN A 28 14.20 17.86 10.97
C GLN A 28 13.75 16.39 10.86
N LEU A 29 14.35 15.63 9.95
CA LEU A 29 14.15 14.17 9.88
C LEU A 29 14.64 13.51 11.18
N VAL A 30 15.83 13.85 11.65
CA VAL A 30 16.38 13.36 12.91
C VAL A 30 15.46 13.71 14.09
N ASN A 31 15.01 14.96 14.20
CA ASN A 31 14.08 15.37 15.25
C ASN A 31 12.80 14.54 15.27
N GLY A 32 12.19 14.33 14.09
CA GLY A 32 10.98 13.52 13.95
C GLY A 32 11.20 12.05 14.30
N LEU A 33 12.26 11.45 13.75
CA LEU A 33 12.61 10.04 14.00
C LEU A 33 13.01 9.80 15.46
N TRP A 34 13.75 10.73 16.08
CA TRP A 34 14.12 10.65 17.48
C TRP A 34 12.90 10.65 18.39
N HIS A 35 11.95 11.57 18.13
CA HIS A 35 10.70 11.62 18.88
C HIS A 35 9.90 10.30 18.76
N LEU A 36 9.74 9.79 17.53
CA LEU A 36 9.03 8.56 17.29
C LEU A 36 9.72 7.35 17.93
N SER A 37 11.05 7.25 17.83
CA SER A 37 11.82 6.14 18.37
C SER A 37 11.77 6.05 19.91
N ASN A 38 11.58 7.20 20.60
CA ASN A 38 11.41 7.25 22.04
C ASN A 38 9.95 7.12 22.51
N SER A 39 9.01 6.93 21.59
CA SER A 39 7.60 6.70 21.94
C SER A 39 7.40 5.28 22.49
N PRO A 40 6.59 5.12 23.57
CA PRO A 40 6.39 3.81 24.21
C PRO A 40 5.67 2.79 23.31
N SER A 41 4.89 3.28 22.35
CA SER A 41 4.17 2.45 21.38
C SER A 41 3.85 3.24 20.11
N TRP A 42 3.86 2.54 18.97
CA TRP A 42 3.44 3.07 17.67
C TRP A 42 2.01 2.67 17.28
N VAL A 43 1.37 1.88 18.14
CA VAL A 43 0.03 1.33 17.93
C VAL A 43 -1.03 2.43 18.05
N LEU A 44 -2.03 2.40 17.20
CA LEU A 44 -3.18 3.28 17.31
C LEU A 44 -3.91 3.06 18.65
N SER A 45 -4.28 4.14 19.32
CA SER A 45 -4.93 4.08 20.64
C SER A 45 -6.19 3.20 20.65
N ALA A 46 -6.94 3.18 19.55
CA ALA A 46 -8.12 2.33 19.38
C ALA A 46 -7.81 0.82 19.40
N HIS A 47 -6.56 0.44 19.11
CA HIS A 47 -6.13 -0.96 19.04
C HIS A 47 -5.40 -1.44 20.30
N LEU A 48 -4.99 -0.56 21.21
CA LEU A 48 -4.34 -0.92 22.48
C LEU A 48 -5.13 -1.94 23.33
N PRO A 49 -6.48 -1.93 23.37
CA PRO A 49 -7.24 -2.96 24.05
C PRO A 49 -7.07 -4.39 23.52
N ARG A 50 -6.34 -4.59 22.40
CA ARG A 50 -5.93 -5.91 21.90
C ARG A 50 -4.74 -6.50 22.66
N GLN A 51 -4.06 -5.73 23.52
CA GLN A 51 -3.06 -6.23 24.47
C GLN A 51 -3.65 -7.37 25.32
N LYS A 52 -2.81 -8.29 25.81
CA LYS A 52 -3.26 -9.41 26.69
C LYS A 52 -3.97 -8.87 27.94
N SER A 53 -3.47 -7.75 28.49
CA SER A 53 -4.07 -7.06 29.63
C SER A 53 -5.36 -6.29 29.32
N ARG A 54 -5.70 -6.09 28.04
CA ARG A 54 -6.82 -5.28 27.53
C ARG A 54 -6.82 -3.84 28.02
N ARG A 55 -5.65 -3.30 28.38
CA ARG A 55 -5.50 -1.91 28.85
C ARG A 55 -5.53 -0.92 27.68
N SER A 56 -5.96 0.30 27.99
CA SER A 56 -5.92 1.43 27.04
C SER A 56 -4.58 2.17 27.04
N LEU A 57 -3.68 1.87 27.99
CA LEU A 57 -2.32 2.40 28.01
C LEU A 57 -1.36 1.36 27.42
N PRO A 58 -0.33 1.79 26.66
CA PRO A 58 0.63 0.87 26.07
C PRO A 58 1.49 0.20 27.14
N ASP A 59 1.60 -1.11 27.07
CA ASP A 59 2.54 -1.91 27.87
C ASP A 59 3.66 -2.42 26.95
N PRO A 60 4.92 -2.01 27.16
CA PRO A 60 6.04 -2.40 26.28
C PRO A 60 6.35 -3.91 26.31
N ARG A 61 5.79 -4.67 27.25
CA ARG A 61 5.89 -6.13 27.31
C ARG A 61 4.82 -6.82 26.47
N GLU A 62 3.79 -6.08 26.06
CA GLU A 62 2.65 -6.56 25.28
C GLU A 62 2.58 -5.87 23.91
N GLN A 63 3.73 -5.65 23.28
CA GLN A 63 3.79 -5.04 21.95
C GLN A 63 2.96 -5.85 20.95
N LEU A 64 2.21 -5.12 20.14
CA LEU A 64 1.43 -5.65 19.04
C LEU A 64 1.69 -4.82 17.77
N ILE A 65 1.40 -5.39 16.63
CA ILE A 65 1.51 -4.70 15.34
C ILE A 65 0.11 -4.52 14.78
N ASP A 66 -0.21 -3.28 14.42
CA ASP A 66 -1.43 -2.89 13.75
C ASP A 66 -1.13 -2.10 12.47
N LEU A 67 -2.16 -1.67 11.76
CA LEU A 67 -2.05 -0.86 10.54
C LEU A 67 -1.24 0.43 10.75
N GLY A 68 -1.42 1.07 11.93
CA GLY A 68 -0.73 2.32 12.28
C GLY A 68 0.75 2.11 12.51
N SER A 69 1.09 1.14 13.37
CA SER A 69 2.49 0.83 13.71
C SER A 69 3.24 0.21 12.54
N GLY A 70 2.61 -0.64 11.73
CA GLY A 70 3.22 -1.20 10.52
C GLY A 70 3.59 -0.11 9.52
N GLY A 71 2.63 0.75 9.16
CA GLY A 71 2.88 1.83 8.20
C GLY A 71 3.88 2.89 8.71
N LEU A 72 3.88 3.20 10.03
CA LEU A 72 4.91 4.07 10.61
C LEU A 72 6.29 3.42 10.56
N ALA A 73 6.38 2.13 10.89
CA ALA A 73 7.62 1.39 10.84
C ALA A 73 8.22 1.32 9.45
N ALA A 74 7.40 1.06 8.43
CA ALA A 74 7.83 1.10 7.03
C ALA A 74 8.42 2.47 6.66
N GLN A 75 7.80 3.55 7.10
CA GLN A 75 8.30 4.91 6.88
C GLN A 75 9.64 5.16 7.60
N VAL A 76 9.78 4.70 8.85
CA VAL A 76 11.03 4.80 9.63
C VAL A 76 12.14 3.98 8.97
N ALA A 77 11.83 2.77 8.52
CA ALA A 77 12.79 1.88 7.85
C ALA A 77 13.31 2.50 6.54
N VAL A 78 12.42 3.07 5.73
CA VAL A 78 12.78 3.76 4.48
C VAL A 78 13.65 4.99 4.77
N ALA A 79 13.26 5.84 5.73
CA ALA A 79 14.04 7.01 6.11
C ALA A 79 15.44 6.62 6.62
N TRP A 80 15.54 5.60 7.48
CA TRP A 80 16.82 5.09 7.94
C TRP A 80 17.66 4.52 6.79
N HIS A 81 17.06 3.75 5.90
CA HIS A 81 17.76 3.16 4.76
C HIS A 81 18.46 4.21 3.88
N PHE A 82 17.79 5.29 3.58
CA PHE A 82 18.34 6.34 2.72
C PHE A 82 19.30 7.30 3.44
N PHE A 83 19.09 7.54 4.73
CA PHE A 83 19.75 8.67 5.40
C PHE A 83 20.61 8.29 6.61
N HIS A 84 20.77 7.00 6.95
CA HIS A 84 21.51 6.59 8.13
C HIS A 84 22.97 7.10 8.11
N GLU A 85 23.63 7.14 6.96
CA GLU A 85 24.98 7.70 6.87
C GLU A 85 25.04 9.20 7.20
N ALA A 86 23.99 9.95 6.84
CA ALA A 86 23.89 11.36 7.20
C ALA A 86 23.58 11.53 8.70
N PHE A 87 22.75 10.65 9.27
CA PHE A 87 22.47 10.62 10.70
C PHE A 87 23.71 10.29 11.51
N ASP A 88 24.49 9.30 11.09
CA ASP A 88 25.72 8.86 11.76
C ASP A 88 26.84 9.91 11.71
N LYS A 89 26.83 10.79 10.72
CA LYS A 89 27.74 11.96 10.66
C LYS A 89 27.40 13.03 11.71
N ILE A 90 26.13 13.12 12.14
CA ILE A 90 25.71 13.99 13.23
C ILE A 90 26.08 13.34 14.56
N ASP A 91 25.54 12.14 14.81
CA ASP A 91 25.87 11.29 15.95
C ASP A 91 25.43 9.83 15.67
N PRO A 92 26.34 8.84 15.73
CA PRO A 92 26.01 7.44 15.50
C PRO A 92 24.92 6.88 16.44
N VAL A 93 24.68 7.50 17.59
CA VAL A 93 23.63 7.10 18.53
C VAL A 93 22.23 7.23 17.91
N ILE A 94 22.06 8.10 16.92
CA ILE A 94 20.78 8.28 16.24
C ILE A 94 20.34 6.99 15.57
N SER A 95 21.21 6.37 14.77
CA SER A 95 20.92 5.08 14.13
C SER A 95 20.71 3.96 15.14
N VAL A 96 21.46 3.95 16.25
CA VAL A 96 21.28 2.95 17.32
C VAL A 96 19.88 3.04 17.92
N VAL A 97 19.41 4.23 18.27
CA VAL A 97 18.08 4.44 18.87
C VAL A 97 16.96 4.04 17.89
N ILE A 98 17.11 4.39 16.62
CA ILE A 98 16.13 4.01 15.58
C ILE A 98 16.05 2.49 15.41
N GLN A 99 17.20 1.83 15.32
CA GLN A 99 17.26 0.36 15.17
C GLN A 99 16.71 -0.37 16.39
N ASP A 100 17.02 0.10 17.60
CA ASP A 100 16.49 -0.48 18.85
C ASP A 100 14.98 -0.32 18.93
N ALA A 101 14.43 0.84 18.57
CA ALA A 101 13.00 1.08 18.52
C ALA A 101 12.32 0.15 17.51
N MET A 102 12.88 0.04 16.30
CA MET A 102 12.37 -0.85 15.25
C MET A 102 12.37 -2.31 15.71
N LYS A 103 13.48 -2.78 16.28
CA LYS A 103 13.60 -4.14 16.81
C LYS A 103 12.55 -4.42 17.87
N LYS A 104 12.40 -3.51 18.84
CA LYS A 104 11.48 -3.66 19.97
C LYS A 104 10.01 -3.56 19.58
N GLN A 105 9.68 -2.68 18.66
CA GLN A 105 8.28 -2.39 18.32
C GLN A 105 7.72 -3.30 17.21
N ILE A 106 8.58 -3.79 16.31
CA ILE A 106 8.17 -4.49 15.10
C ILE A 106 8.87 -5.84 14.92
N LEU A 107 10.22 -5.87 14.82
CA LEU A 107 10.90 -7.06 14.35
C LEU A 107 10.80 -8.23 15.35
N ASP A 108 11.02 -7.96 16.64
CA ASP A 108 10.89 -8.99 17.68
C ASP A 108 9.43 -9.40 17.91
N PRO A 109 8.45 -8.47 18.03
CA PRO A 109 7.03 -8.82 18.13
C PRO A 109 6.51 -9.67 16.97
N TYR A 110 6.96 -9.39 15.74
CA TYR A 110 6.54 -10.16 14.58
C TYR A 110 7.01 -11.63 14.63
N LEU A 111 8.26 -11.86 15.03
CA LEU A 111 8.86 -13.20 15.05
C LEU A 111 8.54 -14.01 16.30
N ASN A 112 8.22 -13.37 17.43
CA ASN A 112 8.08 -14.00 18.74
C ASN A 112 6.64 -13.84 19.30
N THR A 113 5.66 -14.27 18.52
CA THR A 113 4.23 -14.15 18.87
C THR A 113 3.85 -14.90 20.17
N GLU A 114 4.64 -15.86 20.64
CA GLU A 114 4.45 -16.52 21.93
C GLU A 114 4.77 -15.58 23.10
N GLN A 115 5.84 -14.82 22.98
CA GLN A 115 6.29 -13.86 24.00
C GLN A 115 5.38 -12.61 24.03
N TYR A 116 5.06 -12.10 22.84
CA TYR A 116 4.26 -10.88 22.66
C TYR A 116 2.76 -11.19 22.47
N VAL A 117 2.03 -10.26 21.88
CA VAL A 117 0.62 -10.46 21.52
C VAL A 117 0.51 -11.21 20.21
N PRO A 118 -0.25 -12.31 20.13
CA PRO A 118 -0.49 -12.98 18.86
C PRO A 118 -1.16 -12.03 17.85
N HIS A 119 -0.60 -11.95 16.67
CA HIS A 119 -1.16 -11.12 15.59
C HIS A 119 -2.26 -11.90 14.85
N TRP A 120 -3.51 -11.63 15.18
CA TRP A 120 -4.68 -12.31 14.61
C TRP A 120 -4.73 -12.23 13.08
N TRP A 121 -4.23 -11.13 12.52
CA TRP A 121 -4.20 -10.89 11.08
C TRP A 121 -3.19 -11.78 10.32
N LEU A 122 -2.28 -12.47 11.01
CA LEU A 122 -1.47 -13.53 10.39
C LEU A 122 -2.32 -14.73 9.95
N ALA A 123 -3.52 -14.88 10.50
CA ALA A 123 -4.50 -15.88 10.12
C ALA A 123 -4.03 -17.35 10.23
N PHE A 124 -3.07 -17.65 11.12
CA PHE A 124 -2.58 -19.03 11.32
C PHE A 124 -3.56 -19.88 12.12
N GLU A 125 -4.37 -19.27 12.98
CA GLU A 125 -5.34 -19.94 13.85
C GLU A 125 -6.72 -19.35 13.61
N LEU A 126 -7.30 -19.65 12.45
CA LEU A 126 -8.65 -19.20 12.11
C LEU A 126 -9.69 -20.07 12.83
N LYS A 127 -10.53 -19.43 13.62
CA LYS A 127 -11.76 -20.07 14.15
C LYS A 127 -12.83 -20.08 13.07
N LYS A 128 -13.77 -21.03 13.18
CA LYS A 128 -14.89 -21.09 12.25
C LYS A 128 -15.65 -19.76 12.20
N GLY A 129 -15.79 -19.20 11.01
CA GLY A 129 -16.47 -17.92 10.75
C GLY A 129 -15.59 -16.68 10.93
N GLN A 130 -14.28 -16.82 11.21
CA GLN A 130 -13.36 -15.69 11.13
C GLN A 130 -12.98 -15.37 9.68
N VAL A 131 -12.89 -14.09 9.40
CA VAL A 131 -12.49 -13.56 8.09
C VAL A 131 -10.99 -13.24 8.08
N VAL A 132 -10.38 -13.33 6.91
CA VAL A 132 -9.04 -12.80 6.65
C VAL A 132 -9.22 -11.52 5.84
N ASN A 133 -9.13 -10.39 6.49
CA ASN A 133 -9.37 -9.10 5.85
C ASN A 133 -8.08 -8.40 5.41
N ASN A 134 -8.21 -7.15 4.97
CA ASN A 134 -7.15 -6.28 4.48
C ASN A 134 -5.95 -6.10 5.44
N TRP A 135 -6.12 -6.29 6.75
CA TRP A 135 -5.00 -6.23 7.69
C TRP A 135 -3.89 -7.22 7.36
N ASN A 136 -4.27 -8.37 6.81
CA ASN A 136 -3.31 -9.42 6.47
C ASN A 136 -2.28 -8.94 5.44
N PRO A 137 -2.65 -8.60 4.19
CA PRO A 137 -1.68 -8.13 3.21
C PRO A 137 -1.06 -6.78 3.61
N TRP A 138 -1.80 -5.90 4.26
CA TRP A 138 -1.31 -4.59 4.66
C TRP A 138 -0.18 -4.68 5.69
N CYS A 139 -0.42 -5.31 6.83
CA CYS A 139 0.61 -5.45 7.86
C CYS A 139 1.80 -6.30 7.38
N ASN A 140 1.57 -7.35 6.59
CA ASN A 140 2.67 -8.15 6.04
C ASN A 140 3.54 -7.34 5.07
N ALA A 141 2.97 -6.52 4.18
CA ALA A 141 3.73 -5.67 3.27
C ALA A 141 4.63 -4.69 4.04
N ASP A 142 4.04 -3.98 5.01
CA ASP A 142 4.77 -2.97 5.79
C ASP A 142 5.89 -3.62 6.63
N VAL A 143 5.60 -4.74 7.29
CA VAL A 143 6.57 -5.43 8.17
C VAL A 143 7.70 -6.07 7.36
N ILE A 144 7.40 -6.69 6.22
CA ILE A 144 8.45 -7.31 5.39
C ILE A 144 9.39 -6.25 4.82
N LEU A 145 8.88 -5.08 4.43
CA LEU A 145 9.73 -3.97 4.04
C LEU A 145 10.72 -3.59 5.16
N CYS A 146 10.25 -3.54 6.42
CA CYS A 146 11.12 -3.27 7.56
C CYS A 146 12.22 -4.34 7.72
N PHE A 147 11.87 -5.63 7.59
CA PHE A 147 12.85 -6.70 7.67
C PHE A 147 13.89 -6.63 6.55
N LEU A 148 13.46 -6.41 5.32
CA LEU A 148 14.36 -6.32 4.17
C LEU A 148 15.35 -5.15 4.27
N LEU A 149 14.92 -4.03 4.85
CA LEU A 149 15.77 -2.84 4.96
C LEU A 149 16.65 -2.83 6.21
N MET A 150 16.25 -3.48 7.31
CA MET A 150 16.90 -3.28 8.61
C MET A 150 17.41 -4.57 9.28
N GLU A 151 16.88 -5.76 8.96
CA GLU A 151 17.34 -7.00 9.59
C GLU A 151 18.62 -7.52 8.91
N LYS A 152 19.68 -7.67 9.69
CA LYS A 152 20.99 -8.12 9.20
C LYS A 152 21.23 -9.62 9.42
N ASP A 153 20.48 -10.26 10.32
CA ASP A 153 20.58 -11.69 10.55
C ASP A 153 19.78 -12.45 9.47
N PRO A 154 20.46 -13.21 8.58
CA PRO A 154 19.79 -13.93 7.50
C PRO A 154 18.84 -15.02 7.99
N VAL A 155 19.05 -15.57 9.19
CA VAL A 155 18.16 -16.57 9.77
C VAL A 155 16.86 -15.93 10.23
N ARG A 156 16.94 -14.77 10.87
CA ARG A 156 15.76 -13.99 11.28
C ARG A 156 15.01 -13.48 10.07
N LEU A 157 15.71 -12.91 9.08
CA LEU A 157 15.10 -12.49 7.82
C LEU A 157 14.38 -13.65 7.12
N GLY A 158 15.02 -14.79 6.97
CA GLY A 158 14.42 -15.98 6.36
C GLY A 158 13.17 -16.48 7.10
N ARG A 159 13.17 -16.40 8.44
CA ARG A 159 11.98 -16.71 9.25
C ARG A 159 10.83 -15.73 8.98
N ALA A 160 11.12 -14.42 8.90
CA ALA A 160 10.12 -13.40 8.62
C ALA A 160 9.52 -13.56 7.22
N LEU A 161 10.34 -13.75 6.19
CA LEU A 161 9.91 -14.02 4.82
C LEU A 161 8.99 -15.24 4.74
N ARG A 162 9.39 -16.36 5.37
CA ARG A 162 8.56 -17.56 5.42
C ARG A 162 7.24 -17.34 6.15
N GLN A 163 7.27 -16.63 7.28
CA GLN A 163 6.07 -16.33 8.06
C GLN A 163 5.09 -15.47 7.27
N SER A 164 5.59 -14.41 6.63
CA SER A 164 4.75 -13.52 5.83
C SER A 164 4.13 -14.24 4.63
N ALA A 165 4.91 -15.05 3.90
CA ALA A 165 4.39 -15.80 2.75
C ALA A 165 3.25 -16.72 3.17
N ARG A 166 3.44 -17.51 4.25
CA ARG A 166 2.38 -18.38 4.79
C ARG A 166 1.15 -17.61 5.28
N SER A 167 1.35 -16.38 5.77
CA SER A 167 0.26 -15.52 6.22
C SER A 167 -0.52 -14.95 5.03
N VAL A 168 0.18 -14.45 4.02
CA VAL A 168 -0.46 -13.88 2.81
C VAL A 168 -1.17 -14.95 1.98
N ASP A 169 -0.66 -16.18 1.96
CA ASP A 169 -1.38 -17.33 1.39
C ASP A 169 -2.79 -17.47 2.00
N LYS A 170 -2.95 -17.22 3.30
CA LYS A 170 -4.28 -17.27 3.94
C LYS A 170 -5.23 -16.20 3.45
N PHE A 171 -4.72 -15.03 3.06
CA PHE A 171 -5.53 -13.99 2.44
C PHE A 171 -5.95 -14.39 1.00
N ILE A 172 -5.00 -14.89 0.21
CA ILE A 172 -5.27 -15.34 -1.17
C ILE A 172 -6.24 -16.51 -1.18
N GLU A 173 -6.09 -17.48 -0.26
CA GLU A 173 -7.01 -18.61 -0.09
C GLU A 173 -8.41 -18.17 0.37
N TYR A 174 -8.51 -17.10 1.16
CA TYR A 174 -9.78 -16.60 1.68
C TYR A 174 -10.54 -15.78 0.63
N VAL A 175 -9.87 -14.94 -0.14
CA VAL A 175 -10.50 -14.15 -1.21
C VAL A 175 -11.06 -15.12 -2.25
N LYS A 176 -12.31 -14.88 -2.64
CA LYS A 176 -13.00 -15.71 -3.64
C LYS A 176 -12.21 -15.75 -4.96
N SER A 177 -12.32 -16.86 -5.69
CA SER A 177 -11.57 -17.05 -6.94
C SER A 177 -11.97 -16.06 -8.05
N ASP A 178 -13.11 -15.39 -7.89
CA ASP A 178 -13.59 -14.31 -8.77
C ASP A 178 -12.91 -12.95 -8.54
N GLY A 179 -12.12 -12.83 -7.48
CA GLY A 179 -11.31 -11.64 -7.20
C GLY A 179 -12.05 -10.42 -6.64
N ALA A 180 -13.33 -10.56 -6.30
CA ALA A 180 -14.12 -9.46 -5.75
C ALA A 180 -13.64 -9.01 -4.37
N CYS A 181 -13.75 -7.71 -4.07
CA CYS A 181 -13.45 -7.16 -2.76
C CYS A 181 -14.72 -7.14 -1.90
N GLU A 182 -14.83 -8.03 -0.92
CA GLU A 182 -16.01 -8.15 -0.05
C GLU A 182 -16.27 -6.90 0.82
N GLU A 183 -15.22 -6.12 1.13
CA GLU A 183 -15.35 -4.86 1.88
C GLU A 183 -15.78 -3.68 0.98
N GLY A 184 -15.98 -3.92 -0.30
CA GLY A 184 -16.37 -2.91 -1.29
C GLY A 184 -15.19 -2.17 -1.92
N PRO A 185 -15.45 -1.37 -2.97
CA PRO A 185 -14.42 -0.72 -3.78
C PRO A 185 -13.54 0.30 -3.02
N ALA A 186 -14.00 0.88 -1.91
CA ALA A 186 -13.19 1.76 -1.08
C ALA A 186 -11.98 1.04 -0.45
N TYR A 187 -12.15 -0.21 -0.11
CA TYR A 187 -11.11 -1.02 0.53
C TYR A 187 -10.18 -1.74 -0.45
N TRP A 188 -10.45 -1.68 -1.76
CA TRP A 188 -9.59 -2.31 -2.76
C TRP A 188 -8.12 -1.92 -2.61
N GLY A 189 -7.84 -0.64 -2.40
CA GLY A 189 -6.47 -0.14 -2.23
C GLY A 189 -5.77 -0.66 -0.97
N HIS A 190 -6.54 -1.06 0.03
CA HIS A 190 -6.07 -1.61 1.31
C HIS A 190 -6.03 -3.14 1.33
N ALA A 191 -6.76 -3.79 0.44
CA ALA A 191 -6.81 -5.24 0.26
C ALA A 191 -5.95 -5.68 -0.93
N ALA A 192 -6.51 -5.70 -2.14
CA ALA A 192 -5.79 -6.08 -3.37
C ALA A 192 -4.58 -5.18 -3.66
N GLY A 193 -4.71 -3.86 -3.44
CA GLY A 193 -3.58 -2.93 -3.60
C GLY A 193 -2.43 -3.20 -2.62
N LYS A 194 -2.71 -3.57 -1.37
CA LYS A 194 -1.66 -3.96 -0.41
C LYS A 194 -1.11 -5.36 -0.67
N LEU A 195 -1.92 -6.27 -1.22
CA LEU A 195 -1.40 -7.53 -1.74
C LEU A 195 -0.40 -7.28 -2.88
N TYR A 196 -0.73 -6.37 -3.81
CA TYR A 196 0.20 -5.96 -4.85
C TYR A 196 1.50 -5.40 -4.26
N ASP A 197 1.45 -4.48 -3.29
CA ASP A 197 2.64 -3.95 -2.63
C ASP A 197 3.50 -5.10 -2.05
N TYR A 198 2.89 -6.04 -1.32
CA TYR A 198 3.58 -7.21 -0.77
C TYR A 198 4.26 -8.05 -1.85
N LEU A 199 3.52 -8.42 -2.90
CA LEU A 199 4.04 -9.24 -3.99
C LEU A 199 5.16 -8.53 -4.75
N LYS A 200 5.05 -7.21 -4.96
CA LYS A 200 6.08 -6.41 -5.61
C LYS A 200 7.36 -6.34 -4.78
N ILE A 201 7.24 -6.07 -3.48
CA ILE A 201 8.37 -6.06 -2.54
C ILE A 201 9.10 -7.43 -2.58
N MET A 202 8.35 -8.53 -2.52
CA MET A 202 8.93 -9.87 -2.55
C MET A 202 9.57 -10.21 -3.89
N SER A 203 8.96 -9.79 -4.99
CA SER A 203 9.49 -9.97 -6.34
C SER A 203 10.79 -9.21 -6.53
N ASP A 204 10.84 -7.94 -6.15
CA ASP A 204 12.03 -7.11 -6.27
C ASP A 204 13.17 -7.62 -5.39
N ALA A 205 12.89 -7.97 -4.14
CA ALA A 205 13.89 -8.50 -3.22
C ALA A 205 14.49 -9.85 -3.66
N SER A 206 13.82 -10.56 -4.56
CA SER A 206 14.24 -11.87 -5.07
C SER A 206 14.70 -11.84 -6.54
N ASP A 207 14.89 -10.66 -7.15
CA ASP A 207 15.17 -10.50 -8.58
C ASP A 207 14.14 -11.24 -9.47
N GLY A 208 12.86 -11.14 -9.12
CA GLY A 208 11.74 -11.75 -9.85
C GLY A 208 11.57 -13.26 -9.63
N ARG A 209 12.40 -13.91 -8.80
CA ARG A 209 12.26 -15.36 -8.54
C ARG A 209 11.01 -15.71 -7.75
N PHE A 210 10.55 -14.81 -6.91
CA PHE A 210 9.29 -14.89 -6.19
C PHE A 210 8.30 -13.94 -6.87
N SER A 211 7.62 -14.42 -7.90
CA SER A 211 6.60 -13.64 -8.61
C SER A 211 5.31 -14.45 -8.76
N PHE A 212 4.17 -13.82 -8.46
CA PHE A 212 2.81 -14.37 -8.58
C PHE A 212 1.91 -13.52 -9.48
N PHE A 213 2.48 -12.59 -10.23
CA PHE A 213 1.71 -11.68 -11.08
C PHE A 213 1.04 -12.36 -12.28
N ASP A 214 1.51 -13.54 -12.67
CA ASP A 214 0.87 -14.37 -13.71
C ASP A 214 -0.34 -15.15 -13.18
N HIS A 215 -0.59 -15.13 -11.86
CA HIS A 215 -1.70 -15.86 -11.29
C HIS A 215 -3.02 -15.15 -11.59
N LYS A 216 -3.97 -15.89 -12.20
CA LYS A 216 -5.27 -15.33 -12.63
C LYS A 216 -6.01 -14.58 -11.51
N GLN A 217 -6.08 -15.15 -10.32
CA GLN A 217 -6.78 -14.54 -9.17
C GLN A 217 -6.16 -13.20 -8.77
N VAL A 218 -4.82 -13.08 -8.80
CA VAL A 218 -4.13 -11.81 -8.52
C VAL A 218 -4.52 -10.75 -9.55
N LYS A 219 -4.61 -11.12 -10.82
CA LYS A 219 -5.10 -10.24 -11.88
C LYS A 219 -6.58 -9.86 -11.67
N ASP A 220 -7.45 -10.81 -11.40
CA ASP A 220 -8.88 -10.57 -11.18
C ASP A 220 -9.12 -9.64 -9.99
N MET A 221 -8.37 -9.83 -8.88
CA MET A 221 -8.39 -8.92 -7.72
C MET A 221 -7.97 -7.49 -8.09
N GLY A 222 -7.00 -7.34 -8.99
CA GLY A 222 -6.58 -6.05 -9.51
C GLY A 222 -7.68 -5.39 -10.32
N GLU A 223 -8.24 -6.08 -11.30
CA GLU A 223 -9.22 -5.58 -12.26
C GLU A 223 -10.58 -5.22 -11.63
N TYR A 224 -10.88 -5.73 -10.43
CA TYR A 224 -12.10 -5.38 -9.71
C TYR A 224 -12.32 -3.86 -9.60
N ILE A 225 -11.25 -3.06 -9.45
CA ILE A 225 -11.35 -1.62 -9.24
C ILE A 225 -11.91 -0.86 -10.45
N SER A 226 -11.52 -1.25 -11.68
CA SER A 226 -12.02 -0.66 -12.93
C SER A 226 -13.47 -1.10 -13.21
N ARG A 227 -13.80 -2.32 -12.83
CA ARG A 227 -15.11 -2.95 -13.06
C ARG A 227 -16.19 -2.44 -12.11
N SER A 228 -15.82 -2.12 -10.86
CA SER A 228 -16.73 -1.55 -9.85
C SER A 228 -16.99 -0.05 -10.05
N TYR A 229 -16.24 0.62 -10.93
CA TYR A 229 -16.34 2.05 -11.19
C TYR A 229 -17.41 2.35 -12.24
N VAL A 230 -18.28 3.31 -11.94
CA VAL A 230 -19.35 3.73 -12.86
C VAL A 230 -18.88 4.92 -13.70
N LYS A 231 -18.97 6.16 -13.20
CA LYS A 231 -18.59 7.41 -13.87
C LYS A 231 -18.44 8.54 -12.83
N ASN A 232 -17.64 9.54 -13.11
CA ASN A 232 -17.52 10.74 -12.27
C ASN A 232 -17.26 10.44 -10.79
N ARG A 233 -16.36 9.48 -10.52
CA ARG A 233 -16.01 8.99 -9.19
C ARG A 233 -17.07 8.12 -8.50
N TRP A 234 -18.24 7.93 -9.11
CA TRP A 234 -19.25 7.02 -8.60
C TRP A 234 -18.81 5.58 -8.77
N VAL A 235 -19.08 4.79 -7.76
CA VAL A 235 -18.82 3.35 -7.74
C VAL A 235 -20.08 2.60 -7.30
N VAL A 236 -20.19 1.34 -7.66
CA VAL A 236 -21.21 0.47 -7.07
C VAL A 236 -20.75 0.16 -5.64
N ASN A 237 -21.29 0.92 -4.69
CA ASN A 237 -20.88 0.84 -3.30
C ASN A 237 -21.73 -0.13 -2.48
N PHE A 238 -21.04 -0.84 -1.61
CA PHE A 238 -21.61 -1.68 -0.56
C PHE A 238 -20.59 -1.83 0.57
N ALA A 239 -20.97 -2.51 1.64
CA ALA A 239 -20.17 -2.65 2.86
C ALA A 239 -19.63 -1.27 3.32
N ASP A 240 -18.33 -1.13 3.49
CA ASP A 240 -17.71 0.11 4.00
C ASP A 240 -17.31 1.11 2.89
N ALA A 241 -17.85 0.94 1.67
CA ALA A 241 -17.54 1.84 0.56
C ALA A 241 -18.44 3.06 0.52
N SER A 242 -17.84 4.24 0.39
CA SER A 242 -18.55 5.45 -0.01
C SER A 242 -18.97 5.38 -1.48
N ALA A 243 -20.05 6.09 -1.83
CA ALA A 243 -20.58 6.08 -3.20
C ALA A 243 -19.65 6.80 -4.20
N GLN A 244 -18.83 7.72 -3.73
CA GLN A 244 -17.83 8.43 -4.54
C GLN A 244 -16.43 8.21 -3.97
N LEU A 245 -15.50 7.81 -4.82
CA LEU A 245 -14.14 7.49 -4.44
C LEU A 245 -13.12 8.22 -5.33
N SER A 246 -11.94 8.41 -4.77
CA SER A 246 -10.75 8.81 -5.51
C SER A 246 -9.67 7.76 -5.31
N TYR A 247 -9.01 7.38 -6.37
CA TYR A 247 -7.98 6.37 -6.36
C TYR A 247 -6.62 6.97 -6.69
N SER A 248 -5.55 6.28 -6.30
CA SER A 248 -4.20 6.60 -6.73
C SER A 248 -3.95 6.02 -8.14
N PRO A 249 -3.79 6.85 -9.17
CA PRO A 249 -3.51 6.34 -10.52
C PRO A 249 -2.23 5.51 -10.58
N SER A 250 -1.18 5.87 -9.82
CA SER A 250 0.09 5.16 -9.81
C SER A 250 -0.07 3.71 -9.32
N VAL A 251 -0.81 3.47 -8.23
CA VAL A 251 -1.03 2.11 -7.71
C VAL A 251 -1.76 1.25 -8.72
N ILE A 252 -2.82 1.79 -9.36
CA ILE A 252 -3.61 1.07 -10.36
C ILE A 252 -2.75 0.76 -11.59
N TYR A 253 -1.98 1.75 -12.07
CA TYR A 253 -1.11 1.60 -13.23
C TYR A 253 -0.04 0.54 -13.01
N ASN A 254 0.66 0.62 -11.86
CA ASN A 254 1.75 -0.30 -11.53
C ASN A 254 1.23 -1.73 -11.36
N TYR A 255 0.10 -1.88 -10.70
CA TYR A 255 -0.53 -3.19 -10.56
C TYR A 255 -0.95 -3.73 -11.94
N GLY A 256 -1.62 -2.92 -12.75
CA GLY A 256 -2.01 -3.28 -14.12
C GLY A 256 -0.81 -3.70 -14.98
N LYS A 257 0.30 -2.98 -14.89
CA LYS A 257 1.56 -3.32 -15.57
C LYS A 257 2.10 -4.67 -15.10
N ALA A 258 2.13 -4.91 -13.78
CA ALA A 258 2.66 -6.15 -13.22
C ALA A 258 1.86 -7.39 -13.65
N VAL A 259 0.53 -7.30 -13.74
CA VAL A 259 -0.36 -8.41 -14.14
C VAL A 259 -0.71 -8.42 -15.64
N GLY A 260 -0.12 -7.53 -16.43
CA GLY A 260 -0.40 -7.42 -17.87
C GLY A 260 -1.87 -7.04 -18.16
N SER A 261 -2.47 -6.16 -17.34
CA SER A 261 -3.85 -5.70 -17.54
C SER A 261 -3.89 -4.32 -18.19
N ARG A 262 -4.22 -4.29 -19.48
CA ARG A 262 -4.49 -3.04 -20.20
C ARG A 262 -5.68 -2.30 -19.59
N GLU A 263 -6.72 -3.03 -19.18
CA GLU A 263 -7.90 -2.49 -18.50
C GLU A 263 -7.51 -1.59 -17.31
N MET A 264 -6.61 -2.07 -16.45
CA MET A 264 -6.15 -1.29 -15.28
C MET A 264 -5.28 -0.11 -15.68
N MET A 265 -4.35 -0.28 -16.63
CA MET A 265 -3.47 0.80 -17.06
C MET A 265 -4.27 1.95 -17.72
N ASP A 266 -5.21 1.62 -18.58
CA ASP A 266 -6.10 2.61 -19.21
C ASP A 266 -7.01 3.26 -18.16
N PHE A 267 -7.53 2.51 -17.20
CA PHE A 267 -8.32 3.06 -16.09
C PHE A 267 -7.53 4.03 -15.18
N ALA A 268 -6.24 3.78 -14.95
CA ALA A 268 -5.39 4.71 -14.23
C ALA A 268 -5.28 6.06 -14.95
N VAL A 269 -5.10 6.05 -16.27
CA VAL A 269 -5.06 7.26 -17.11
C VAL A 269 -6.43 7.93 -17.16
N TYR A 270 -7.52 7.17 -17.29
CA TYR A 270 -8.89 7.66 -17.22
C TYR A 270 -9.13 8.50 -15.93
N ASN A 271 -8.61 8.03 -14.78
CA ASN A 271 -8.73 8.78 -13.52
C ASN A 271 -8.02 10.15 -13.55
N LEU A 272 -6.98 10.32 -14.36
CA LEU A 272 -6.31 11.61 -14.56
C LEU A 272 -7.14 12.57 -15.42
N GLY A 273 -8.03 12.05 -16.28
CA GLY A 273 -9.01 12.82 -17.04
C GLY A 273 -10.25 13.24 -16.24
N ASN A 274 -10.66 12.44 -15.24
CA ASN A 274 -11.92 12.64 -14.50
C ASN A 274 -12.07 13.99 -13.79
N GLN A 275 -10.99 14.67 -13.49
CA GLN A 275 -10.98 15.97 -12.81
C GLN A 275 -10.84 17.15 -13.78
N SER A 276 -10.82 16.87 -15.06
CA SER A 276 -10.74 17.84 -16.14
C SER A 276 -11.93 17.66 -17.10
N LYS A 277 -12.21 18.67 -17.91
CA LYS A 277 -13.26 18.60 -18.92
C LYS A 277 -12.72 18.66 -20.35
N GLU A 278 -11.45 18.94 -20.49
CA GLU A 278 -10.86 19.25 -21.81
C GLU A 278 -9.50 18.60 -22.06
N ARG A 279 -8.79 18.20 -20.99
CA ARG A 279 -7.45 17.63 -21.06
C ARG A 279 -7.18 16.66 -19.92
N PHE A 280 -6.26 15.72 -20.11
CA PHE A 280 -5.76 14.88 -19.04
C PHE A 280 -4.80 15.66 -18.13
N ASN A 281 -4.97 15.53 -16.83
CA ASN A 281 -4.06 16.12 -15.86
C ASN A 281 -2.72 15.37 -15.88
N ARG A 282 -1.64 16.11 -15.76
CA ARG A 282 -0.33 15.49 -15.57
C ARG A 282 -0.29 14.73 -14.25
N PRO A 283 0.26 13.51 -14.23
CA PRO A 283 0.43 12.76 -13.00
C PRO A 283 1.39 13.52 -12.06
N ARG A 284 1.18 13.33 -10.77
CA ARG A 284 2.06 13.88 -9.72
C ARG A 284 2.49 12.76 -8.80
N PRO A 285 3.73 12.79 -8.30
CA PRO A 285 4.15 11.85 -7.26
C PRO A 285 3.20 11.92 -6.07
N SER A 286 2.95 10.77 -5.47
CA SER A 286 2.16 10.71 -4.24
C SER A 286 3.00 11.21 -3.07
N VAL A 287 2.59 12.29 -2.43
CA VAL A 287 3.14 12.72 -1.15
C VAL A 287 2.23 12.16 -0.07
N SER A 288 2.45 10.91 0.31
CA SER A 288 1.66 10.21 1.32
C SER A 288 2.56 9.66 2.43
N ASN A 289 1.96 9.36 3.57
CA ASN A 289 2.66 8.67 4.66
C ASN A 289 2.86 7.16 4.42
N ASP A 290 2.40 6.63 3.31
CA ASP A 290 2.78 5.32 2.79
C ASP A 290 4.07 5.49 1.98
N ALA A 291 5.21 5.29 2.64
CA ALA A 291 6.53 5.56 2.07
C ALA A 291 6.83 4.68 0.85
N TYR A 292 6.41 3.42 0.86
CA TYR A 292 6.62 2.51 -0.27
C TYR A 292 5.87 3.01 -1.51
N ARG A 293 4.57 3.31 -1.39
CA ARG A 293 3.77 3.82 -2.50
C ARG A 293 4.20 5.20 -2.98
N ALA A 294 4.71 6.03 -2.08
CA ALA A 294 5.27 7.33 -2.45
C ALA A 294 6.49 7.15 -3.37
N LEU A 295 7.42 6.25 -3.02
CA LEU A 295 8.59 5.92 -3.85
C LEU A 295 8.19 5.26 -5.18
N GLU A 296 7.32 4.27 -5.16
CA GLU A 296 6.81 3.62 -6.37
C GLU A 296 6.15 4.62 -7.33
N SER A 297 5.44 5.63 -6.79
CA SER A 297 4.82 6.66 -7.63
C SER A 297 5.84 7.53 -8.35
N ILE A 298 7.03 7.76 -7.77
CA ILE A 298 8.11 8.52 -8.40
C ILE A 298 8.76 7.71 -9.54
N ILE A 299 8.97 6.41 -9.31
CA ILE A 299 9.60 5.52 -10.30
C ILE A 299 8.77 5.44 -11.59
N THR A 300 7.45 5.42 -11.47
CA THR A 300 6.54 5.19 -12.60
C THR A 300 5.92 6.46 -13.19
N ILE A 301 6.19 7.63 -12.60
CA ILE A 301 5.55 8.88 -13.02
C ILE A 301 5.84 9.22 -14.48
N ASN A 302 7.04 8.94 -14.96
CA ASN A 302 7.44 9.27 -16.35
C ASN A 302 6.60 8.49 -17.37
N GLU A 303 6.36 7.20 -17.13
CA GLU A 303 5.54 6.37 -18.03
C GLU A 303 4.09 6.88 -18.10
N LEU A 304 3.52 7.25 -16.94
CA LEU A 304 2.19 7.85 -16.89
C LEU A 304 2.15 9.22 -17.58
N ASP A 305 3.18 10.04 -17.41
CA ASP A 305 3.26 11.37 -18.02
C ASP A 305 3.43 11.28 -19.54
N GLU A 306 4.21 10.32 -20.05
CA GLU A 306 4.33 10.03 -21.48
C GLU A 306 2.97 9.65 -22.08
N ARG A 307 2.22 8.76 -21.40
CA ARG A 307 0.89 8.35 -21.85
C ARG A 307 -0.10 9.51 -21.86
N VAL A 308 -0.10 10.33 -20.82
CA VAL A 308 -0.94 11.54 -20.74
C VAL A 308 -0.55 12.57 -21.82
N SER A 309 0.75 12.73 -22.05
CA SER A 309 1.26 13.66 -23.09
C SER A 309 0.86 13.23 -24.50
N GLU A 310 0.90 11.91 -24.80
CA GLU A 310 0.39 11.35 -26.06
C GLU A 310 -1.08 11.67 -26.25
N LEU A 311 -1.93 11.42 -25.26
CA LEU A 311 -3.36 11.69 -25.34
C LEU A 311 -3.66 13.18 -25.48
N ASN A 312 -2.96 14.04 -24.75
CA ASN A 312 -3.11 15.48 -24.88
C ASN A 312 -2.68 16.00 -26.27
N SER A 313 -1.66 15.38 -26.88
CA SER A 313 -1.25 15.70 -28.25
C SER A 313 -2.30 15.31 -29.29
N ARG A 314 -3.03 14.23 -29.06
CA ARG A 314 -4.19 13.84 -29.92
C ARG A 314 -5.32 14.84 -29.82
N ILE A 315 -5.60 15.38 -28.61
CA ILE A 315 -6.57 16.45 -28.41
C ILE A 315 -6.12 17.70 -29.16
N ASP A 316 -4.86 18.09 -29.06
CA ASP A 316 -4.32 19.25 -29.78
C ASP A 316 -4.38 19.07 -31.31
N SER A 317 -4.44 17.84 -31.78
CA SER A 317 -4.63 17.49 -33.21
C SER A 317 -6.09 17.39 -33.63
N GLY A 318 -7.04 17.70 -32.72
CA GLY A 318 -8.48 17.80 -33.03
C GLY A 318 -9.30 16.57 -32.63
N GLU A 319 -8.74 15.60 -31.91
CA GLU A 319 -9.52 14.48 -31.36
C GLU A 319 -10.32 14.91 -30.13
N SER A 320 -11.54 14.40 -29.99
CA SER A 320 -12.42 14.75 -28.87
C SER A 320 -11.90 14.16 -27.56
N PHE A 321 -11.85 14.99 -26.51
CA PHE A 321 -11.54 14.54 -25.14
C PHE A 321 -12.49 13.43 -24.67
N ASP A 322 -13.79 13.59 -24.92
CA ASP A 322 -14.80 12.60 -24.52
C ASP A 322 -14.58 11.27 -25.24
N SER A 323 -14.28 11.31 -26.55
CA SER A 323 -13.95 10.09 -27.32
C SER A 323 -12.74 9.36 -26.77
N LEU A 324 -11.70 10.10 -26.35
CA LEU A 324 -10.52 9.51 -25.71
C LEU A 324 -10.85 8.92 -24.34
N MET A 325 -11.65 9.62 -23.54
CA MET A 325 -12.11 9.12 -22.22
C MET A 325 -12.90 7.83 -22.38
N ASP A 326 -13.79 7.75 -23.37
CA ASP A 326 -14.57 6.54 -23.66
C ASP A 326 -13.63 5.39 -24.09
N SER A 327 -12.68 5.66 -24.98
CA SER A 327 -11.72 4.62 -25.46
C SER A 327 -10.86 4.02 -24.34
N LEU A 328 -10.59 4.77 -23.28
CA LEU A 328 -9.86 4.27 -22.10
C LEU A 328 -10.71 3.29 -21.25
N ARG A 329 -12.01 3.19 -21.56
CA ARG A 329 -12.94 2.24 -20.92
C ARG A 329 -13.27 1.03 -21.79
N ASP A 330 -12.85 1.00 -23.04
CA ASP A 330 -13.15 -0.08 -23.98
C ASP A 330 -12.70 -1.46 -23.51
N ALA A 331 -11.62 -1.53 -22.73
CA ALA A 331 -11.12 -2.78 -22.18
C ALA A 331 -11.94 -3.30 -20.98
N VAL A 332 -12.80 -2.46 -20.39
CA VAL A 332 -13.61 -2.84 -19.23
C VAL A 332 -14.89 -3.52 -19.70
N PRO A 333 -15.17 -4.78 -19.28
CA PRO A 333 -16.38 -5.48 -19.70
C PRO A 333 -17.67 -4.74 -19.30
N ASP A 334 -18.66 -4.70 -20.20
CA ASP A 334 -19.98 -4.12 -19.92
C ASP A 334 -20.73 -4.87 -18.85
N ASN A 335 -20.54 -6.18 -18.79
CA ASN A 335 -21.19 -7.04 -17.82
C ASN A 335 -20.15 -7.92 -17.13
N VAL A 336 -20.12 -7.87 -15.82
CA VAL A 336 -19.25 -8.70 -14.98
C VAL A 336 -20.08 -9.41 -13.94
N TRP A 337 -19.99 -10.72 -13.92
CA TRP A 337 -20.60 -11.57 -12.91
C TRP A 337 -19.51 -12.12 -11.98
N TYR A 338 -19.72 -11.96 -10.68
CA TYR A 338 -18.87 -12.52 -9.62
C TYR A 338 -19.63 -13.69 -8.97
N PRO A 339 -19.41 -14.92 -9.45
CA PRO A 339 -20.27 -16.07 -9.10
C PRO A 339 -20.11 -16.53 -7.65
N GLU A 340 -18.93 -16.34 -7.05
CA GLU A 340 -18.66 -16.76 -5.68
C GLU A 340 -19.05 -15.70 -4.65
N THR A 341 -18.99 -14.43 -5.05
CA THR A 341 -19.42 -13.31 -4.21
C THR A 341 -20.88 -12.94 -4.44
N GLU A 342 -21.50 -13.52 -5.48
CA GLU A 342 -22.93 -13.43 -5.81
C GLU A 342 -23.44 -12.02 -6.13
N PHE A 343 -22.62 -11.22 -6.86
CA PHE A 343 -23.08 -9.94 -7.40
C PHE A 343 -22.58 -9.70 -8.83
N CYS A 344 -23.19 -8.74 -9.50
CA CYS A 344 -22.82 -8.36 -10.86
C CYS A 344 -22.76 -6.84 -11.04
N TYR A 345 -21.93 -6.42 -11.97
CA TYR A 345 -21.93 -5.07 -12.54
C TYR A 345 -22.42 -5.18 -13.98
N MET A 346 -23.40 -4.34 -14.33
CA MET A 346 -23.89 -4.20 -15.70
C MET A 346 -23.86 -2.70 -16.04
N ARG A 347 -23.31 -2.40 -17.19
CA ARG A 347 -23.24 -1.04 -17.74
C ARG A 347 -23.93 -1.00 -19.08
N ASN A 348 -24.56 0.12 -19.37
CA ASN A 348 -25.02 0.42 -20.71
C ASN A 348 -23.95 1.27 -21.40
N ALA A 349 -23.50 0.89 -22.58
CA ALA A 349 -22.47 1.59 -23.36
C ALA A 349 -22.87 3.03 -23.75
N SER A 350 -24.12 3.42 -23.52
CA SER A 350 -24.65 4.76 -23.82
C SER A 350 -24.69 5.72 -22.63
N ASP A 351 -24.25 5.31 -21.43
CA ASP A 351 -24.35 6.16 -20.21
C ASP A 351 -22.97 6.69 -19.72
#